data_9d94309a20b2b0b6760580ea1619299c
#
_entry.id   9d94309a20b2b0b6760580ea1619299c
#
_cell.length_a   1.000
_cell.length_b   1.000
_cell.length_c   1.000
_cell.angle_alpha   90.00
_cell.angle_beta   90.00
_cell.angle_gamma   90.00
#
_symmetry.space_group_name_H-M   'P 1'
#
loop_
_entity.id
_entity.type
_entity.pdbx_description
1 polymer ?
#
loop_
_entity_poly.entity_id
_entity_poly.type
_entity_poly.pdbx_seq_one_letter_code
_entity_poly.pdbx_strand_id
1 'polypeptide(L)'
;MYQFIVNPGAGAGRGYRIWKRLEHQLEMNSQEYRVFFTEHQGDAAEIARVLTAEKDEAKVIVIVGGEGTYNEVLNGVSFKGLLTFGYVPVGFRNALSKGFQSFWKVDRQARRILHPKYYRMLDYGVITFGNEEIVSRRFAGRCGIGLDAALCHNLLCCPVRNQMTRLHLTKILRFGIGLKQLFLAKPTKGYILLDGTQKVEFNHIYFITFMVRREEKKKKNGGILNDDGKMTVYVGNSA
;
A
#
# COMPACT_ATOMS: atom_id res chain seq x y z
N MET A 1 -8.84 22.20 -5.46
CA MET A 1 -8.75 22.01 -3.99
C MET A 1 -8.20 20.62 -3.68
N TYR A 2 -7.20 20.51 -2.76
CA TYR A 2 -6.63 19.22 -2.32
C TYR A 2 -7.45 18.61 -1.18
N GLN A 3 -7.60 17.28 -1.20
CA GLN A 3 -8.27 16.53 -0.13
C GLN A 3 -7.27 15.57 0.51
N PHE A 4 -6.96 15.79 1.78
CA PHE A 4 -5.99 14.99 2.51
C PHE A 4 -6.68 13.96 3.39
N ILE A 5 -6.31 12.69 3.23
CA ILE A 5 -6.68 11.61 4.15
C ILE A 5 -5.45 11.27 4.97
N VAL A 6 -5.49 11.55 6.25
CA VAL A 6 -4.34 11.47 7.16
C VAL A 6 -4.56 10.41 8.21
N ASN A 7 -3.64 9.44 8.28
CA ASN A 7 -3.60 8.49 9.38
C ASN A 7 -2.58 8.97 10.43
N PRO A 8 -3.04 9.59 11.54
CA PRO A 8 -2.16 10.14 12.56
C PRO A 8 -1.34 9.07 13.29
N GLY A 9 -1.89 7.85 13.43
CA GLY A 9 -1.24 6.70 14.07
C GLY A 9 -0.18 6.02 13.21
N ALA A 10 -0.13 6.31 11.90
CA ALA A 10 0.81 5.68 11.00
C ALA A 10 2.28 5.86 11.46
N GLY A 11 3.09 4.80 11.26
CA GLY A 11 4.50 4.83 11.65
C GLY A 11 4.73 5.00 13.15
N ALA A 12 3.87 4.44 14.00
CA ALA A 12 3.88 4.58 15.46
C ALA A 12 3.70 6.04 15.94
N GLY A 13 2.71 6.74 15.36
CA GLY A 13 2.33 8.10 15.73
C GLY A 13 3.09 9.21 14.99
N ARG A 14 3.90 8.87 13.97
CA ARG A 14 4.59 9.89 13.16
C ARG A 14 3.69 10.56 12.13
N GLY A 15 2.56 9.94 11.77
CA GLY A 15 1.62 10.46 10.78
C GLY A 15 1.19 11.87 11.10
N TYR A 16 0.79 12.13 12.33
CA TYR A 16 0.40 13.45 12.79
C TYR A 16 1.51 14.50 12.68
N ARG A 17 2.75 14.15 13.06
CA ARG A 17 3.89 15.08 12.96
C ARG A 17 4.26 15.41 11.51
N ILE A 18 4.11 14.44 10.61
CA ILE A 18 4.33 14.65 9.18
C ILE A 18 3.24 15.54 8.62
N TRP A 19 1.99 15.31 9.02
CA TRP A 19 0.87 16.17 8.63
C TRP A 19 1.10 17.61 9.04
N LYS A 20 1.43 17.89 10.31
CA LYS A 20 1.66 19.26 10.79
C LYS A 20 2.73 20.03 10.01
N ARG A 21 3.79 19.35 9.56
CA ARG A 21 4.79 19.95 8.67
C ARG A 21 4.26 20.21 7.27
N LEU A 22 3.44 19.30 6.76
CA LEU A 22 2.82 19.46 5.44
C LEU A 22 1.80 20.60 5.46
N GLU A 23 0.96 20.64 6.48
CA GLU A 23 -0.02 21.70 6.74
C GLU A 23 0.64 23.08 6.74
N HIS A 24 1.71 23.26 7.47
CA HIS A 24 2.48 24.52 7.48
C HIS A 24 2.96 24.93 6.07
N GLN A 25 3.40 23.96 5.25
CA GLN A 25 3.79 24.23 3.86
C GLN A 25 2.59 24.62 2.98
N LEU A 26 1.42 24.03 3.21
CA LEU A 26 0.18 24.38 2.50
C LEU A 26 -0.24 25.81 2.83
N GLU A 27 -0.22 26.19 4.11
CA GLU A 27 -0.55 27.53 4.59
C GLU A 27 0.42 28.58 4.02
N MET A 28 1.73 28.32 4.06
CA MET A 28 2.74 29.24 3.49
C MET A 28 2.56 29.46 1.97
N ASN A 29 1.99 28.50 1.26
CA ASN A 29 1.72 28.63 -0.17
C ASN A 29 0.27 29.04 -0.47
N SER A 30 -0.50 29.47 0.54
CA SER A 30 -1.92 29.86 0.42
C SER A 30 -2.75 28.83 -0.35
N GLN A 31 -2.46 27.55 -0.12
CA GLN A 31 -3.09 26.45 -0.86
C GLN A 31 -4.38 26.02 -0.18
N GLU A 32 -5.48 26.02 -0.91
CA GLU A 32 -6.76 25.49 -0.41
C GLU A 32 -6.73 23.98 -0.27
N TYR A 33 -7.13 23.49 0.90
CA TYR A 33 -7.21 22.08 1.21
C TYR A 33 -8.34 21.74 2.19
N ARG A 34 -8.71 20.45 2.20
CA ARG A 34 -9.51 19.85 3.28
C ARG A 34 -8.73 18.67 3.84
N VAL A 35 -8.85 18.43 5.15
CA VAL A 35 -8.20 17.31 5.83
C VAL A 35 -9.21 16.45 6.55
N PHE A 36 -9.01 15.13 6.46
CA PHE A 36 -9.81 14.10 7.10
C PHE A 36 -8.86 13.16 7.85
N PHE A 37 -9.03 13.05 9.14
CA PHE A 37 -8.24 12.17 9.99
C PHE A 37 -8.92 10.82 10.15
N THR A 38 -8.13 9.75 10.10
CA THR A 38 -8.61 8.40 10.41
C THR A 38 -8.39 8.12 11.90
N GLU A 39 -9.34 7.48 12.54
CA GLU A 39 -9.29 7.04 13.94
C GLU A 39 -9.13 5.52 14.02
N HIS A 40 -9.83 4.79 13.16
CA HIS A 40 -9.90 3.34 13.14
C HIS A 40 -9.52 2.75 11.78
N GLN A 41 -9.36 1.44 11.75
CA GLN A 41 -9.19 0.70 10.51
C GLN A 41 -10.50 0.74 9.71
N GLY A 42 -10.39 1.04 8.40
CA GLY A 42 -11.54 1.18 7.51
C GLY A 42 -11.97 2.63 7.24
N ASP A 43 -11.67 3.57 8.14
CA ASP A 43 -12.07 4.97 8.00
C ASP A 43 -11.54 5.59 6.71
N ALA A 44 -10.31 5.26 6.32
CA ALA A 44 -9.73 5.80 5.08
C ALA A 44 -10.51 5.36 3.83
N ALA A 45 -11.08 4.15 3.86
CA ALA A 45 -11.94 3.66 2.78
C ALA A 45 -13.29 4.39 2.76
N GLU A 46 -13.88 4.59 3.93
CA GLU A 46 -15.17 5.28 4.05
C GLU A 46 -15.04 6.75 3.63
N ILE A 47 -14.02 7.45 4.11
CA ILE A 47 -13.74 8.84 3.71
C ILE A 47 -13.55 8.90 2.19
N ALA A 48 -12.73 8.01 1.62
CA ALA A 48 -12.49 7.98 0.17
C ALA A 48 -13.78 7.71 -0.62
N ARG A 49 -14.66 6.84 -0.12
CA ARG A 49 -15.95 6.53 -0.72
C ARG A 49 -16.85 7.78 -0.77
N VAL A 50 -16.95 8.50 0.33
CA VAL A 50 -17.75 9.74 0.41
C VAL A 50 -17.17 10.81 -0.53
N LEU A 51 -15.85 11.02 -0.49
CA LEU A 51 -15.18 12.02 -1.31
C LEU A 51 -15.31 11.77 -2.82
N THR A 52 -15.49 10.51 -3.24
CA THR A 52 -15.55 10.13 -4.66
C THR A 52 -16.95 9.66 -5.11
N ALA A 53 -17.97 9.84 -4.28
CA ALA A 53 -19.34 9.42 -4.61
C ALA A 53 -19.92 10.18 -5.82
N GLU A 54 -19.60 11.46 -5.95
CA GLU A 54 -20.07 12.33 -7.04
C GLU A 54 -19.14 12.29 -8.25
N LYS A 55 -19.74 12.41 -9.44
CA LYS A 55 -19.11 12.12 -10.73
C LYS A 55 -18.30 13.27 -11.34
N ASP A 56 -18.58 14.52 -10.98
CA ASP A 56 -18.40 15.62 -11.94
C ASP A 56 -17.12 16.47 -11.80
N GLU A 57 -16.21 16.16 -10.88
CA GLU A 57 -14.99 16.94 -10.74
C GLU A 57 -13.73 16.08 -10.68
N ALA A 58 -12.67 16.56 -11.34
CA ALA A 58 -11.34 16.00 -11.14
C ALA A 58 -10.90 16.17 -9.68
N LYS A 59 -10.66 15.07 -8.99
CA LYS A 59 -10.34 15.05 -7.56
C LYS A 59 -8.89 14.70 -7.31
N VAL A 60 -8.25 15.46 -6.44
CA VAL A 60 -6.88 15.17 -5.98
C VAL A 60 -6.96 14.73 -4.52
N ILE A 61 -6.76 13.44 -4.28
CA ILE A 61 -6.73 12.86 -2.94
C ILE A 61 -5.28 12.61 -2.54
N VAL A 62 -4.83 13.23 -1.45
CA VAL A 62 -3.48 13.06 -0.92
C VAL A 62 -3.53 12.20 0.33
N ILE A 63 -2.86 11.07 0.29
CA ILE A 63 -2.84 10.08 1.35
C ILE A 63 -1.58 10.26 2.19
N VAL A 64 -1.74 10.58 3.48
CA VAL A 64 -0.65 10.68 4.46
C VAL A 64 -0.74 9.48 5.39
N GLY A 65 0.05 8.44 5.10
CA GLY A 65 -0.09 7.19 5.83
C GLY A 65 0.85 6.08 5.38
N GLY A 66 0.57 4.86 5.83
CA GLY A 66 1.25 3.65 5.39
C GLY A 66 0.59 3.00 4.17
N GLU A 67 1.12 1.84 3.76
CA GLU A 67 0.54 1.03 2.67
C GLU A 67 -0.90 0.57 2.99
N GLY A 68 -1.19 0.29 4.27
CA GLY A 68 -2.55 -0.06 4.70
C GLY A 68 -3.53 1.06 4.42
N THR A 69 -3.21 2.28 4.84
CA THR A 69 -4.03 3.47 4.57
C THR A 69 -4.22 3.70 3.07
N TYR A 70 -3.15 3.52 2.28
CA TYR A 70 -3.24 3.63 0.82
C TYR A 70 -4.19 2.58 0.23
N ASN A 71 -4.07 1.32 0.66
CA ASN A 71 -4.94 0.25 0.19
C ASN A 71 -6.41 0.43 0.63
N GLU A 72 -6.65 0.97 1.82
CA GLU A 72 -8.00 1.34 2.25
C GLU A 72 -8.60 2.39 1.32
N VAL A 73 -7.87 3.50 1.06
CA VAL A 73 -8.33 4.53 0.12
C VAL A 73 -8.61 3.93 -1.26
N LEU A 74 -7.70 3.11 -1.79
CA LEU A 74 -7.86 2.45 -3.08
C LEU A 74 -9.12 1.56 -3.15
N ASN A 75 -9.50 0.93 -2.04
CA ASN A 75 -10.70 0.11 -1.95
C ASN A 75 -11.98 0.95 -1.75
N GLY A 76 -11.87 2.12 -1.15
CA GLY A 76 -13.00 3.01 -0.92
C GLY A 76 -13.40 3.84 -2.13
N VAL A 77 -12.43 4.22 -2.99
CA VAL A 77 -12.71 5.14 -4.10
C VAL A 77 -13.63 4.56 -5.16
N SER A 78 -14.49 5.45 -5.67
CA SER A 78 -15.29 5.22 -6.88
C SER A 78 -14.56 5.83 -8.07
N PHE A 79 -14.25 5.02 -9.10
CA PHE A 79 -13.58 5.48 -10.33
C PHE A 79 -14.58 6.04 -11.36
N LYS A 80 -15.49 6.91 -10.91
CA LYS A 80 -16.50 7.51 -11.78
C LYS A 80 -16.01 8.76 -12.53
N GLY A 81 -14.87 9.32 -12.13
CA GLY A 81 -14.29 10.54 -12.70
C GLY A 81 -12.76 10.50 -12.68
N LEU A 82 -12.13 11.61 -13.08
CA LEU A 82 -10.69 11.76 -13.03
C LEU A 82 -10.22 11.82 -11.58
N LEU A 83 -9.38 10.87 -11.18
CA LEU A 83 -8.88 10.76 -9.82
C LEU A 83 -7.35 10.75 -9.83
N THR A 84 -6.77 11.68 -9.08
CA THR A 84 -5.32 11.76 -8.89
C THR A 84 -4.97 11.46 -7.45
N PHE A 85 -4.03 10.54 -7.25
CA PHE A 85 -3.49 10.23 -5.94
C PHE A 85 -2.15 10.92 -5.70
N GLY A 86 -2.06 11.69 -4.60
CA GLY A 86 -0.81 12.06 -3.97
C GLY A 86 -0.51 11.08 -2.84
N TYR A 87 0.75 10.73 -2.61
CA TYR A 87 1.11 9.84 -1.52
C TYR A 87 2.30 10.36 -0.71
N VAL A 88 2.07 10.56 0.57
CA VAL A 88 3.07 10.92 1.58
C VAL A 88 3.30 9.71 2.48
N PRO A 89 4.31 8.90 2.20
CA PRO A 89 4.55 7.68 2.95
C PRO A 89 5.04 7.97 4.37
N VAL A 90 4.32 7.41 5.34
CA VAL A 90 4.67 7.44 6.76
C VAL A 90 5.17 6.06 7.17
N GLY A 91 6.44 5.89 7.34
CA GLY A 91 6.97 4.59 7.74
C GLY A 91 8.36 4.33 7.16
N PHE A 92 9.12 3.41 7.78
CA PHE A 92 10.51 3.17 7.39
C PHE A 92 10.66 2.26 6.16
N ARG A 93 9.65 1.47 5.82
CA ARG A 93 9.69 0.51 4.72
C ARG A 93 8.32 0.39 4.10
N ASN A 94 8.16 1.11 3.06
CA ASN A 94 6.96 1.12 2.29
C ASN A 94 7.35 0.70 0.86
N ALA A 95 6.86 -0.44 0.38
CA ALA A 95 7.19 -0.93 -0.96
C ALA A 95 6.66 0.03 -2.02
N LEU A 96 5.50 0.65 -1.77
CA LEU A 96 4.96 1.71 -2.61
C LEU A 96 5.88 2.93 -2.65
N SER A 97 6.59 3.25 -1.56
CA SER A 97 7.46 4.42 -1.46
C SER A 97 8.85 4.23 -2.05
N LYS A 98 9.29 3.00 -2.35
CA LYS A 98 10.59 2.77 -3.00
C LYS A 98 10.69 3.49 -4.36
N GLY A 99 9.57 3.77 -5.01
CA GLY A 99 9.46 4.60 -6.21
C GLY A 99 9.32 6.10 -5.94
N PHE A 100 8.96 6.52 -4.72
CA PHE A 100 8.82 7.91 -4.30
C PHE A 100 10.03 8.29 -3.44
N GLN A 101 11.14 8.61 -4.05
CA GLN A 101 12.40 8.87 -3.37
C GLN A 101 12.29 9.90 -2.24
N SER A 102 12.85 9.52 -1.08
CA SER A 102 13.23 10.35 0.06
C SER A 102 12.20 10.56 1.17
N PHE A 103 12.30 9.69 2.18
CA PHE A 103 11.60 9.77 3.48
C PHE A 103 11.94 11.00 4.34
N TRP A 104 12.98 11.75 4.01
CA TRP A 104 13.61 12.67 4.96
C TRP A 104 13.24 14.13 4.80
N LYS A 105 12.52 14.50 3.72
CA LYS A 105 12.18 15.91 3.47
C LYS A 105 10.69 16.05 3.12
N VAL A 106 9.87 16.28 4.14
CA VAL A 106 8.43 16.58 4.00
C VAL A 106 8.24 17.74 3.02
N ASP A 107 9.08 18.78 3.11
CA ASP A 107 9.05 19.95 2.23
C ASP A 107 9.22 19.58 0.74
N ARG A 108 10.08 18.58 0.43
CA ARG A 108 10.22 18.11 -0.94
C ARG A 108 8.99 17.33 -1.42
N GLN A 109 8.35 16.59 -0.52
CA GLN A 109 7.11 15.88 -0.84
C GLN A 109 5.96 16.85 -1.02
N ALA A 110 5.83 17.86 -0.16
CA ALA A 110 4.87 18.95 -0.31
C ALA A 110 5.01 19.62 -1.67
N ARG A 111 6.22 20.05 -2.05
CA ARG A 111 6.47 20.67 -3.37
C ARG A 111 6.09 19.77 -4.55
N ARG A 112 6.32 18.45 -4.45
CA ARG A 112 5.94 17.51 -5.52
C ARG A 112 4.43 17.33 -5.64
N ILE A 113 3.70 17.44 -4.54
CA ILE A 113 2.25 17.37 -4.52
C ILE A 113 1.65 18.67 -5.03
N LEU A 114 2.16 19.81 -4.59
CA LEU A 114 1.65 21.15 -4.95
C LEU A 114 2.06 21.55 -6.38
N HIS A 115 3.25 21.14 -6.81
CA HIS A 115 3.79 21.45 -8.14
C HIS A 115 4.24 20.16 -8.85
N PRO A 116 3.30 19.29 -9.25
CA PRO A 116 3.63 18.04 -9.93
C PRO A 116 4.23 18.33 -11.30
N LYS A 117 5.42 17.78 -11.56
CA LYS A 117 6.08 17.91 -12.88
C LYS A 117 5.50 16.95 -13.90
N TYR A 118 4.94 15.83 -13.46
CA TYR A 118 4.34 14.79 -14.28
C TYR A 118 3.37 13.96 -13.47
N TYR A 119 2.38 13.41 -14.14
CA TYR A 119 1.47 12.40 -13.64
C TYR A 119 1.85 11.05 -14.22
N ARG A 120 1.56 10.00 -13.48
CA ARG A 120 1.77 8.62 -13.94
C ARG A 120 0.50 7.82 -13.74
N MET A 121 0.18 6.97 -14.69
CA MET A 121 -0.80 5.92 -14.47
C MET A 121 -0.26 4.94 -13.44
N LEU A 122 -1.15 4.35 -12.66
CA LEU A 122 -0.80 3.38 -11.64
C LEU A 122 -1.68 2.16 -11.82
N ASP A 123 -1.06 1.04 -12.14
CA ASP A 123 -1.74 -0.23 -12.14
C ASP A 123 -2.07 -0.68 -10.71
N TYR A 124 -3.21 -1.31 -10.55
CA TYR A 124 -3.60 -2.00 -9.33
C TYR A 124 -4.11 -3.39 -9.66
N GLY A 125 -3.88 -4.34 -8.75
CA GLY A 125 -4.45 -5.67 -8.86
C GLY A 125 -5.80 -5.75 -8.16
N VAL A 126 -6.62 -6.68 -8.61
CA VAL A 126 -7.85 -7.07 -7.92
C VAL A 126 -7.75 -8.54 -7.56
N ILE A 127 -8.00 -8.85 -6.30
CA ILE A 127 -8.17 -10.22 -5.85
C ILE A 127 -9.63 -10.46 -5.50
N THR A 128 -10.19 -11.53 -6.03
CA THR A 128 -11.56 -11.97 -5.77
C THR A 128 -11.51 -13.34 -5.11
N PHE A 129 -12.19 -13.50 -4.02
CA PHE A 129 -12.23 -14.74 -3.24
C PHE A 129 -13.57 -14.93 -2.54
N GLY A 130 -13.81 -16.14 -2.05
CA GLY A 130 -15.06 -16.54 -1.42
C GLY A 130 -15.82 -17.59 -2.26
N ASN A 131 -16.59 -18.43 -1.60
CA ASN A 131 -17.41 -19.45 -2.24
C ASN A 131 -18.89 -19.04 -2.27
N GLU A 132 -19.43 -18.66 -1.13
CA GLU A 132 -20.84 -18.23 -0.99
C GLU A 132 -20.98 -16.73 -1.17
N GLU A 133 -20.10 -15.95 -0.53
CA GLU A 133 -20.01 -14.51 -0.70
C GLU A 133 -18.72 -14.14 -1.41
N ILE A 134 -18.86 -13.55 -2.59
CA ILE A 134 -17.73 -13.13 -3.42
C ILE A 134 -17.25 -11.77 -2.94
N VAL A 135 -16.04 -11.72 -2.39
CA VAL A 135 -15.39 -10.50 -1.94
C VAL A 135 -14.27 -10.12 -2.90
N SER A 136 -14.28 -8.89 -3.35
CA SER A 136 -13.21 -8.31 -4.17
C SER A 136 -12.43 -7.26 -3.41
N ARG A 137 -11.10 -7.28 -3.52
CA ARG A 137 -10.19 -6.30 -2.92
C ARG A 137 -9.16 -5.82 -3.93
N ARG A 138 -8.92 -4.52 -3.94
CA ARG A 138 -7.87 -3.88 -4.76
C ARG A 138 -6.58 -3.78 -3.98
N PHE A 139 -5.44 -3.91 -4.67
CA PHE A 139 -4.11 -3.72 -4.07
C PHE A 139 -3.15 -3.06 -5.07
N ALA A 140 -2.35 -2.12 -4.59
CA ALA A 140 -1.43 -1.34 -5.44
C ALA A 140 0.02 -1.80 -5.36
N GLY A 141 0.35 -2.80 -4.58
CA GLY A 141 1.71 -3.28 -4.40
C GLY A 141 1.79 -4.77 -4.62
N ARG A 142 1.55 -5.49 -3.56
CA ARG A 142 1.57 -6.95 -3.56
C ARG A 142 0.43 -7.52 -2.72
N CYS A 143 -0.02 -8.70 -3.14
CA CYS A 143 -0.96 -9.54 -2.41
C CYS A 143 -0.33 -10.91 -2.24
N GLY A 144 -0.45 -11.52 -1.06
CA GLY A 144 0.14 -12.82 -0.76
C GLY A 144 -0.88 -13.80 -0.20
N ILE A 145 -0.64 -15.08 -0.46
CA ILE A 145 -1.42 -16.21 0.06
C ILE A 145 -0.43 -17.17 0.75
N GLY A 146 -0.88 -17.86 1.79
CA GLY A 146 -0.06 -18.83 2.53
C GLY A 146 0.91 -18.17 3.50
N LEU A 147 2.18 -18.58 3.50
CA LEU A 147 3.19 -18.15 4.46
C LEU A 147 3.41 -16.61 4.47
N ASP A 148 3.39 -15.97 3.32
CA ASP A 148 3.56 -14.51 3.21
C ASP A 148 2.38 -13.76 3.86
N ALA A 149 1.16 -14.24 3.63
CA ALA A 149 -0.04 -13.70 4.28
C ALA A 149 -0.02 -13.93 5.80
N ALA A 150 0.34 -15.13 6.25
CA ALA A 150 0.44 -15.48 7.67
C ALA A 150 1.48 -14.62 8.39
N LEU A 151 2.64 -14.39 7.77
CA LEU A 151 3.67 -13.49 8.28
C LEU A 151 3.15 -12.04 8.44
N CYS A 152 2.48 -11.52 7.42
CA CYS A 152 1.90 -10.17 7.45
C CYS A 152 0.83 -10.06 8.53
N HIS A 153 -0.07 -11.03 8.63
CA HIS A 153 -1.14 -11.05 9.65
C HIS A 153 -0.57 -11.07 11.06
N ASN A 154 0.37 -11.98 11.36
CA ASN A 154 0.98 -12.06 12.68
C ASN A 154 1.78 -10.80 13.04
N LEU A 155 2.41 -10.14 12.08
CA LEU A 155 3.06 -8.85 12.31
C LEU A 155 2.05 -7.73 12.61
N LEU A 156 0.90 -7.75 11.97
CA LEU A 156 -0.16 -6.74 12.20
C LEU A 156 -0.82 -6.92 13.58
N CYS A 157 -1.09 -8.16 13.96
CA CYS A 157 -1.73 -8.50 15.23
C CYS A 157 -0.76 -8.52 16.43
N CYS A 158 0.55 -8.32 16.21
CA CYS A 158 1.54 -8.38 17.29
C CYS A 158 1.41 -7.18 18.24
N PRO A 159 1.09 -7.36 19.53
CA PRO A 159 0.86 -6.27 20.47
C PRO A 159 2.10 -5.41 20.71
N VAL A 160 3.29 -5.99 20.64
CA VAL A 160 4.56 -5.27 20.85
C VAL A 160 5.07 -4.57 19.58
N ARG A 161 4.36 -4.66 18.47
CA ARG A 161 4.77 -4.09 17.17
C ARG A 161 5.09 -2.60 17.26
N ASN A 162 4.24 -1.82 17.91
CA ASN A 162 4.42 -0.37 18.01
C ASN A 162 5.65 -0.01 18.85
N GLN A 163 5.89 -0.72 19.95
CA GLN A 163 7.07 -0.56 20.80
C GLN A 163 8.35 -0.91 20.02
N MET A 164 8.36 -2.08 19.36
CA MET A 164 9.49 -2.51 18.51
C MET A 164 9.76 -1.56 17.34
N THR A 165 8.72 -0.93 16.82
CA THR A 165 8.86 0.09 15.76
C THR A 165 9.52 1.35 16.31
N ARG A 166 9.13 1.81 17.50
CA ARG A 166 9.75 2.96 18.16
C ARG A 166 11.22 2.71 18.50
N LEU A 167 11.56 1.49 18.91
CA LEU A 167 12.92 1.06 19.23
C LEU A 167 13.76 0.66 17.98
N HIS A 168 13.23 0.78 16.78
CA HIS A 168 13.86 0.36 15.52
C HIS A 168 14.19 -1.14 15.42
N LEU A 169 13.58 -1.98 16.28
CA LEU A 169 13.80 -3.43 16.38
C LEU A 169 12.84 -4.27 15.52
N THR A 170 12.12 -3.66 14.60
CA THR A 170 11.16 -4.35 13.71
C THR A 170 11.77 -5.46 12.86
N LYS A 171 13.08 -5.41 12.59
CA LYS A 171 13.77 -6.49 11.85
C LYS A 171 13.82 -7.78 12.68
N ILE A 172 14.13 -7.67 13.98
CA ILE A 172 14.21 -8.79 14.91
C ILE A 172 12.81 -9.41 15.06
N LEU A 173 11.78 -8.57 15.25
CA LEU A 173 10.40 -9.03 15.35
C LEU A 173 9.98 -9.81 14.09
N ARG A 174 10.27 -9.27 12.90
CA ARG A 174 9.97 -9.94 11.63
C ARG A 174 10.71 -11.26 11.49
N PHE A 175 11.98 -11.31 11.87
CA PHE A 175 12.77 -12.53 11.80
C PHE A 175 12.19 -13.60 12.73
N GLY A 176 11.88 -13.26 13.99
CA GLY A 176 11.29 -14.20 14.94
C GLY A 176 9.93 -14.74 14.49
N ILE A 177 9.02 -13.85 14.03
CA ILE A 177 7.73 -14.28 13.50
C ILE A 177 7.92 -15.11 12.21
N GLY A 178 8.84 -14.71 11.34
CA GLY A 178 9.14 -15.45 10.09
C GLY A 178 9.64 -16.86 10.38
N LEU A 179 10.56 -17.01 11.32
CA LEU A 179 11.06 -18.32 11.72
C LEU A 179 9.95 -19.20 12.30
N LYS A 180 9.13 -18.66 13.21
CA LYS A 180 7.97 -19.37 13.74
C LYS A 180 7.02 -19.82 12.63
N GLN A 181 6.69 -18.95 11.69
CA GLN A 181 5.77 -19.28 10.60
C GLN A 181 6.36 -20.33 9.66
N LEU A 182 7.66 -20.31 9.41
CA LEU A 182 8.34 -21.30 8.60
C LEU A 182 8.20 -22.71 9.17
N PHE A 183 8.34 -22.86 10.51
CA PHE A 183 8.13 -24.16 11.19
C PHE A 183 6.66 -24.62 11.20
N LEU A 184 5.71 -23.67 11.18
CA LEU A 184 4.28 -23.96 11.18
C LEU A 184 3.71 -24.14 9.78
N ALA A 185 4.44 -23.75 8.73
CA ALA A 185 3.97 -23.80 7.38
C ALA A 185 3.76 -25.24 6.89
N LYS A 186 2.55 -25.52 6.42
CA LYS A 186 2.21 -26.79 5.76
C LYS A 186 2.09 -26.54 4.26
N PRO A 187 2.86 -27.24 3.43
CA PRO A 187 2.74 -27.11 1.99
C PRO A 187 1.40 -27.64 1.51
N THR A 188 0.86 -27.00 0.49
CA THR A 188 -0.42 -27.36 -0.13
C THR A 188 -0.20 -27.67 -1.61
N LYS A 189 -0.93 -28.62 -2.15
CA LYS A 189 -0.98 -28.88 -3.60
C LYS A 189 -1.95 -27.89 -4.25
N GLY A 190 -1.60 -27.45 -5.45
CA GLY A 190 -2.48 -26.56 -6.20
C GLY A 190 -1.94 -26.26 -7.59
N TYR A 191 -2.68 -25.44 -8.31
CA TYR A 191 -2.26 -24.96 -9.62
C TYR A 191 -2.58 -23.49 -9.78
N ILE A 192 -1.87 -22.85 -10.70
CA ILE A 192 -2.14 -21.48 -11.14
C ILE A 192 -2.52 -21.56 -12.61
N LEU A 193 -3.61 -20.92 -12.97
CA LEU A 193 -4.02 -20.71 -14.36
C LEU A 193 -3.63 -19.30 -14.77
N LEU A 194 -2.63 -19.17 -15.64
CA LEU A 194 -2.13 -17.89 -16.14
C LEU A 194 -2.93 -17.51 -17.40
N ASP A 195 -3.44 -16.29 -17.41
CA ASP A 195 -4.19 -15.70 -18.53
C ASP A 195 -5.32 -16.61 -19.07
N GLY A 196 -5.90 -17.42 -18.19
CA GLY A 196 -6.98 -18.35 -18.53
C GLY A 196 -6.59 -19.57 -19.38
N THR A 197 -5.32 -19.71 -19.76
CA THR A 197 -4.87 -20.73 -20.72
C THR A 197 -3.76 -21.63 -20.21
N GLN A 198 -2.76 -21.08 -19.59
CA GLN A 198 -1.57 -21.83 -19.16
C GLN A 198 -1.72 -22.31 -17.72
N LYS A 199 -1.89 -23.62 -17.54
CA LYS A 199 -1.95 -24.28 -16.24
C LYS A 199 -0.54 -24.67 -15.77
N VAL A 200 -0.16 -24.23 -14.58
CA VAL A 200 1.09 -24.61 -13.92
C VAL A 200 0.77 -25.26 -12.58
N GLU A 201 1.14 -26.53 -12.42
CA GLU A 201 0.85 -27.31 -11.22
C GLU A 201 2.04 -27.34 -10.27
N PHE A 202 1.75 -27.37 -8.98
CA PHE A 202 2.74 -27.39 -7.91
C PHE A 202 2.32 -28.40 -6.85
N ASN A 203 3.27 -29.23 -6.39
CA ASN A 203 3.01 -30.25 -5.38
C ASN A 203 3.17 -29.74 -3.93
N HIS A 204 4.02 -28.72 -3.72
CA HIS A 204 4.35 -28.23 -2.39
C HIS A 204 4.42 -26.70 -2.40
N ILE A 205 3.28 -26.01 -2.37
CA ILE A 205 3.20 -24.55 -2.31
C ILE A 205 3.22 -24.12 -0.85
N TYR A 206 4.16 -23.27 -0.48
CA TYR A 206 4.20 -22.59 0.81
C TYR A 206 3.58 -21.19 0.75
N PHE A 207 3.80 -20.48 -0.37
CA PHE A 207 3.20 -19.17 -0.60
C PHE A 207 3.10 -18.85 -2.08
N ILE A 208 2.14 -17.98 -2.39
CA ILE A 208 2.01 -17.33 -3.69
C ILE A 208 1.95 -15.83 -3.42
N THR A 209 2.78 -15.05 -4.12
CA THR A 209 2.77 -13.60 -4.03
C THR A 209 2.56 -12.99 -5.40
N PHE A 210 1.52 -12.21 -5.52
CA PHE A 210 1.18 -11.42 -6.69
C PHE A 210 1.73 -10.01 -6.53
N MET A 211 2.47 -9.52 -7.51
CA MET A 211 3.04 -8.18 -7.51
C MET A 211 2.61 -7.42 -8.76
N VAL A 212 1.92 -6.32 -8.57
CA VAL A 212 1.58 -5.36 -9.62
C VAL A 212 2.81 -4.57 -10.07
N ARG A 213 3.84 -4.51 -9.20
CA ARG A 213 5.08 -3.76 -9.44
C ARG A 213 6.26 -4.70 -9.52
N ARG A 214 7.01 -4.66 -10.61
CA ARG A 214 8.27 -5.38 -10.73
C ARG A 214 9.38 -4.66 -9.97
N GLU A 215 10.05 -5.34 -9.05
CA GLU A 215 11.32 -4.84 -8.46
C GLU A 215 12.44 -4.98 -9.49
N GLU A 216 12.61 -4.00 -10.37
CA GLU A 216 13.82 -3.96 -11.19
C GLU A 216 15.05 -3.63 -10.32
N LYS A 217 16.10 -4.44 -10.44
CA LYS A 217 17.39 -4.16 -9.84
C LYS A 217 17.91 -2.86 -10.46
N LYS A 218 18.00 -1.83 -9.63
CA LYS A 218 18.69 -0.53 -9.82
C LYS A 218 19.03 -0.14 -11.26
N LYS A 219 18.13 0.56 -11.93
CA LYS A 219 18.54 1.58 -12.89
C LYS A 219 18.66 2.91 -12.16
N LYS A 220 19.77 3.63 -12.37
CA LYS A 220 20.14 4.88 -11.68
C LYS A 220 19.14 6.04 -11.82
N ASN A 221 18.17 5.94 -12.70
CA ASN A 221 17.23 7.00 -13.00
C ASN A 221 15.79 6.45 -13.04
N GLY A 222 15.05 6.70 -11.99
CA GLY A 222 13.60 6.65 -12.03
C GLY A 222 12.98 5.42 -11.39
N GLY A 223 12.05 5.72 -10.54
CA GLY A 223 11.24 4.76 -9.82
C GLY A 223 10.44 3.87 -10.76
N ILE A 224 10.35 2.67 -10.32
CA ILE A 224 9.64 1.57 -10.92
C ILE A 224 8.15 1.77 -10.65
N LEU A 225 7.46 2.29 -11.62
CA LEU A 225 6.03 2.21 -11.73
C LEU A 225 5.75 1.47 -13.02
N ASN A 226 5.25 0.26 -12.92
CA ASN A 226 4.73 -0.43 -14.09
C ASN A 226 3.32 0.08 -14.34
N ASP A 227 3.13 0.58 -15.54
CA ASP A 227 1.86 0.90 -16.17
C ASP A 227 1.68 0.02 -17.42
N ASP A 228 2.20 -1.21 -17.34
CA ASP A 228 2.22 -2.18 -18.44
C ASP A 228 1.05 -3.18 -18.37
N GLY A 229 0.16 -3.03 -17.39
CA GLY A 229 -0.99 -3.91 -17.16
C GLY A 229 -0.59 -5.35 -16.77
N LYS A 230 0.68 -5.59 -16.39
CA LYS A 230 1.18 -6.94 -16.09
C LYS A 230 1.35 -7.17 -14.59
N MET A 231 1.10 -8.41 -14.20
CA MET A 231 1.31 -8.88 -12.84
C MET A 231 2.42 -9.93 -12.80
N THR A 232 3.32 -9.81 -11.83
CA THR A 232 4.35 -10.83 -11.59
C THR A 232 3.90 -11.74 -10.47
N VAL A 233 3.98 -13.04 -10.69
CA VAL A 233 3.62 -14.07 -9.70
C VAL A 233 4.89 -14.77 -9.23
N TYR A 234 5.07 -14.81 -7.91
CA TYR A 234 6.14 -15.56 -7.25
C TYR A 234 5.51 -16.73 -6.51
N VAL A 235 6.03 -17.92 -6.74
CA VAL A 235 5.60 -19.14 -6.04
C VAL A 235 6.77 -19.69 -5.25
N GLY A 236 6.60 -19.82 -3.94
CA GLY A 236 7.54 -20.51 -3.09
C GLY A 236 7.11 -21.98 -2.97
N ASN A 237 7.86 -22.87 -3.62
CA ASN A 237 7.68 -24.30 -3.52
C ASN A 237 8.99 -24.95 -3.04
N SER A 238 8.89 -26.14 -2.44
CA SER A 238 10.05 -27.02 -2.28
C SER A 238 10.16 -27.90 -3.52
N ALA A 239 11.38 -28.07 -3.99
CA ALA A 239 11.69 -29.06 -5.00
C ALA A 239 11.39 -30.47 -4.48
#